data_c6b97ffc9045547fd472b4a4681909db
#
_entry.id   c6b97ffc9045547fd472b4a4681909db
#
_cell.length_a   1.000
_cell.length_b   1.000
_cell.length_c   1.000
_cell.angle_alpha   90.00
_cell.angle_beta   90.00
_cell.angle_gamma   90.00
#
_symmetry.space_group_name_H-M   'P 1'
#
loop_
_entity.id
_entity.type
_entity.pdbx_description
1 polymer ?
#
loop_
_entity_poly.entity_id
_entity_poly.type
_entity_poly.pdbx_seq_one_letter_code
_entity_poly.pdbx_strand_id
1 'polypeptide(L)'
;MNVPSDPTVTDVVAGLSDAIDRHLTDKRSRTDLGEMAQMAAIEAVSATAGAAPKGLFGESGDATQAALRTFATDAGFRTLTHAFFTRFVERYLTYHLSRELSQHVGQNQRFADSIAHNEFLDRLRQHSSQVTSIVREFASGWYGKSRFETGLSEESARRFASYCITKIRSEVRRRAQR
;
A
#
# COMPACT_ATOMS: atom_id res chain seq x y z
N MET A 1 4.90 6.24 -19.24
CA MET A 1 5.46 5.05 -18.61
C MET A 1 6.09 4.23 -19.71
N ASN A 2 7.41 4.02 -19.68
CA ASN A 2 8.11 3.28 -20.72
C ASN A 2 8.22 1.83 -20.23
N VAL A 3 7.27 0.97 -20.61
CA VAL A 3 7.22 -0.44 -20.22
C VAL A 3 7.40 -1.26 -21.51
N PRO A 4 8.25 -2.31 -21.51
CA PRO A 4 8.44 -3.18 -22.69
C PRO A 4 7.13 -3.79 -23.18
N SER A 5 7.12 -4.28 -24.42
CA SER A 5 5.96 -4.96 -25.01
C SER A 5 5.62 -6.29 -24.30
N ASP A 6 6.61 -6.92 -23.66
CA ASP A 6 6.48 -8.14 -22.86
C ASP A 6 7.03 -7.87 -21.44
N PRO A 7 6.27 -7.17 -20.58
CA PRO A 7 6.79 -6.69 -19.31
C PRO A 7 6.81 -7.77 -18.23
N THR A 8 7.88 -7.82 -17.47
CA THR A 8 7.93 -8.51 -16.18
C THR A 8 7.28 -7.67 -15.09
N VAL A 9 6.98 -8.27 -13.92
CA VAL A 9 6.52 -7.51 -12.73
C VAL A 9 7.53 -6.43 -12.35
N THR A 10 8.82 -6.72 -12.48
CA THR A 10 9.91 -5.77 -12.21
C THR A 10 9.85 -4.55 -13.14
N ASP A 11 9.60 -4.74 -14.43
CA ASP A 11 9.47 -3.64 -15.39
C ASP A 11 8.27 -2.74 -15.07
N VAL A 12 7.15 -3.35 -14.68
CA VAL A 12 5.94 -2.61 -14.26
C VAL A 12 6.21 -1.80 -13.00
N VAL A 13 6.87 -2.39 -12.01
CA VAL A 13 7.23 -1.73 -10.75
C VAL A 13 8.21 -0.58 -10.98
N ALA A 14 9.23 -0.78 -11.81
CA ALA A 14 10.17 0.27 -12.21
C ALA A 14 9.45 1.43 -12.91
N GLY A 15 8.61 1.11 -13.91
CA GLY A 15 7.80 2.12 -14.60
C GLY A 15 6.84 2.87 -13.70
N LEU A 16 6.25 2.21 -12.69
CA LEU A 16 5.41 2.85 -11.68
C LEU A 16 6.24 3.80 -10.80
N SER A 17 7.40 3.35 -10.33
CA SER A 17 8.32 4.17 -9.53
C SER A 17 8.70 5.45 -10.28
N ASP A 18 9.14 5.32 -11.53
CA ASP A 18 9.51 6.46 -12.39
C ASP A 18 8.32 7.42 -12.61
N ALA A 19 7.12 6.89 -12.78
CA ALA A 19 5.92 7.72 -12.98
C ALA A 19 5.58 8.52 -11.72
N ILE A 20 5.68 7.90 -10.53
CA ILE A 20 5.46 8.57 -9.24
C ILE A 20 6.55 9.61 -8.99
N ASP A 21 7.83 9.29 -9.24
CA ASP A 21 8.94 10.21 -9.07
C ASP A 21 8.79 11.47 -9.94
N ARG A 22 8.41 11.32 -11.19
CA ARG A 22 8.10 12.46 -12.07
C ARG A 22 6.96 13.28 -11.52
N HIS A 23 5.86 12.66 -11.12
CA HIS A 23 4.71 13.36 -10.56
C HIS A 23 5.06 14.17 -9.31
N LEU A 24 5.82 13.57 -8.37
CA LEU A 24 6.26 14.23 -7.15
C LEU A 24 7.24 15.39 -7.44
N THR A 25 8.08 15.23 -8.45
CA THR A 25 9.03 16.28 -8.88
C THR A 25 8.30 17.45 -9.54
N ASP A 26 7.38 17.18 -10.47
CA ASP A 26 6.61 18.18 -11.19
C ASP A 26 5.72 19.00 -10.25
N LYS A 27 5.13 18.36 -9.26
CA LYS A 27 4.29 19.01 -8.24
C LYS A 27 5.10 19.67 -7.12
N ARG A 28 6.42 19.57 -7.10
CA ARG A 28 7.31 20.00 -5.99
C ARG A 28 6.82 19.53 -4.62
N SER A 29 6.27 18.31 -4.58
CA SER A 29 5.59 17.75 -3.41
C SER A 29 6.35 16.57 -2.79
N ARG A 30 7.69 16.55 -2.91
CA ARG A 30 8.52 15.56 -2.20
C ARG A 30 8.42 15.83 -0.70
N THR A 31 7.80 14.89 -0.02
CA THR A 31 7.62 14.88 1.43
C THR A 31 7.83 13.47 1.93
N ASP A 32 8.21 13.30 3.21
CA ASP A 32 8.32 11.99 3.84
C ASP A 32 7.05 11.15 3.62
N LEU A 33 5.89 11.79 3.70
CA LEU A 33 4.60 11.12 3.47
C LEU A 33 4.43 10.66 2.02
N GLY A 34 4.91 11.46 1.06
CA GLY A 34 4.91 11.10 -0.36
C GLY A 34 5.82 9.91 -0.65
N GLU A 35 7.00 9.89 -0.06
CA GLU A 35 7.94 8.77 -0.18
C GLU A 35 7.39 7.48 0.44
N MET A 36 6.77 7.59 1.63
CA MET A 36 6.09 6.44 2.25
C MET A 36 4.96 5.91 1.36
N ALA A 37 4.18 6.79 0.73
CA ALA A 37 3.11 6.39 -0.18
C ALA A 37 3.67 5.73 -1.45
N GLN A 38 4.75 6.26 -2.03
CA GLN A 38 5.44 5.65 -3.17
C GLN A 38 5.91 4.24 -2.86
N MET A 39 6.64 4.07 -1.76
CA MET A 39 7.14 2.75 -1.34
C MET A 39 5.99 1.77 -1.06
N ALA A 40 4.92 2.23 -0.42
CA ALA A 40 3.74 1.40 -0.17
C ALA A 40 3.04 0.97 -1.48
N ALA A 41 2.99 1.84 -2.49
CA ALA A 41 2.43 1.53 -3.79
C ALA A 41 3.26 0.48 -4.55
N ILE A 42 4.59 0.67 -4.58
CA ILE A 42 5.54 -0.27 -5.19
C ILE A 42 5.39 -1.66 -4.56
N GLU A 43 5.43 -1.74 -3.23
CA GLU A 43 5.30 -3.02 -2.52
C GLU A 43 3.92 -3.66 -2.66
N ALA A 44 2.86 -2.86 -2.71
CA ALA A 44 1.51 -3.39 -2.93
C ALA A 44 1.38 -4.02 -4.31
N VAL A 45 1.87 -3.35 -5.35
CA VAL A 45 1.86 -3.89 -6.72
C VAL A 45 2.75 -5.12 -6.82
N SER A 46 3.99 -5.07 -6.31
CA SER A 46 4.92 -6.22 -6.33
C SER A 46 4.32 -7.45 -5.66
N ALA A 47 3.74 -7.29 -4.48
CA ALA A 47 3.21 -8.42 -3.71
C ALA A 47 1.93 -8.98 -4.33
N THR A 48 1.05 -8.13 -4.90
CA THR A 48 -0.20 -8.59 -5.50
C THR A 48 0.00 -9.16 -6.91
N ALA A 49 0.90 -8.61 -7.71
CA ALA A 49 1.26 -9.14 -9.02
C ALA A 49 2.16 -10.38 -8.90
N GLY A 50 3.11 -10.38 -7.97
CA GLY A 50 4.01 -11.52 -7.74
C GLY A 50 3.34 -12.74 -7.09
N ALA A 51 2.12 -12.62 -6.60
CA ALA A 51 1.30 -13.74 -6.12
C ALA A 51 0.64 -14.54 -7.26
N ALA A 52 0.73 -14.06 -8.51
CA ALA A 52 0.26 -14.82 -9.66
C ALA A 52 1.07 -16.12 -9.83
N PRO A 53 0.43 -17.23 -10.28
CA PRO A 53 1.14 -18.49 -10.51
C PRO A 53 2.31 -18.26 -11.48
N LYS A 54 3.51 -18.60 -11.04
CA LYS A 54 4.70 -18.60 -11.91
C LYS A 54 4.61 -19.78 -12.84
N GLY A 55 4.75 -19.54 -14.15
CA GLY A 55 4.85 -20.64 -15.12
C GLY A 55 6.08 -21.50 -14.87
N LEU A 56 6.12 -22.70 -15.45
CA LEU A 56 7.26 -23.64 -15.35
C LEU A 56 8.61 -23.03 -15.78
N PHE A 57 8.58 -21.95 -16.57
CA PHE A 57 9.76 -21.29 -17.13
C PHE A 57 10.02 -19.88 -16.54
N GLY A 58 9.41 -19.54 -15.39
CA GLY A 58 9.58 -18.24 -14.74
C GLY A 58 8.46 -17.25 -15.01
N GLU A 59 8.75 -15.94 -14.79
CA GLU A 59 7.81 -14.85 -15.07
C GLU A 59 7.73 -14.61 -16.58
N SER A 60 6.54 -14.78 -17.17
CA SER A 60 6.27 -14.39 -18.56
C SER A 60 5.48 -13.09 -18.57
N GLY A 61 5.63 -12.29 -19.64
CA GLY A 61 4.87 -11.06 -19.84
C GLY A 61 3.35 -11.33 -19.87
N ASP A 62 2.92 -12.46 -20.41
CA ASP A 62 1.51 -12.87 -20.41
C ASP A 62 0.97 -13.07 -18.98
N ALA A 63 1.74 -13.70 -18.10
CA ALA A 63 1.36 -13.89 -16.70
C ALA A 63 1.31 -12.53 -15.96
N THR A 64 2.27 -11.65 -16.24
CA THR A 64 2.31 -10.30 -15.70
C THR A 64 1.11 -9.48 -16.18
N GLN A 65 0.79 -9.52 -17.48
CA GLN A 65 -0.39 -8.84 -18.03
C GLN A 65 -1.69 -9.41 -17.43
N ALA A 66 -1.82 -10.73 -17.28
CA ALA A 66 -2.97 -11.35 -16.64
C ALA A 66 -3.12 -10.86 -15.19
N ALA A 67 -2.04 -10.81 -14.42
CA ALA A 67 -2.02 -10.28 -13.05
C ALA A 67 -2.47 -8.80 -13.01
N LEU A 68 -1.97 -7.95 -13.91
CA LEU A 68 -2.35 -6.54 -14.00
C LEU A 68 -3.82 -6.37 -14.39
N ARG A 69 -4.35 -7.21 -15.28
CA ARG A 69 -5.78 -7.19 -15.63
C ARG A 69 -6.67 -7.48 -14.43
N THR A 70 -6.21 -8.28 -13.46
CA THR A 70 -6.99 -8.52 -12.25
C THR A 70 -7.19 -7.23 -11.44
N PHE A 71 -6.23 -6.29 -11.45
CA PHE A 71 -6.37 -5.01 -10.75
C PHE A 71 -7.48 -4.12 -11.33
N ALA A 72 -7.83 -4.34 -12.59
CA ALA A 72 -8.94 -3.66 -13.26
C ALA A 72 -10.32 -4.30 -12.94
N THR A 73 -10.38 -5.27 -12.05
CA THR A 73 -11.62 -5.82 -11.50
C THR A 73 -11.92 -5.21 -10.13
N ASP A 74 -13.19 -5.21 -9.72
CA ASP A 74 -13.61 -4.74 -8.39
C ASP A 74 -12.90 -5.47 -7.25
N ALA A 75 -12.74 -6.79 -7.39
CA ALA A 75 -12.06 -7.62 -6.40
C ALA A 75 -10.55 -7.34 -6.35
N GLY A 76 -9.92 -7.21 -7.52
CA GLY A 76 -8.49 -6.91 -7.61
C GLY A 76 -8.17 -5.51 -7.12
N PHE A 77 -8.97 -4.50 -7.51
CA PHE A 77 -8.82 -3.14 -7.01
C PHE A 77 -8.97 -3.07 -5.48
N ARG A 78 -9.97 -3.75 -4.93
CA ARG A 78 -10.16 -3.86 -3.47
C ARG A 78 -8.94 -4.48 -2.77
N THR A 79 -8.37 -5.53 -3.35
CA THR A 79 -7.18 -6.21 -2.79
C THR A 79 -5.96 -5.30 -2.85
N LEU A 80 -5.70 -4.68 -4.01
CA LEU A 80 -4.58 -3.75 -4.20
C LEU A 80 -4.67 -2.54 -3.27
N THR A 81 -5.87 -1.94 -3.16
CA THR A 81 -6.11 -0.79 -2.30
C THR A 81 -5.88 -1.13 -0.83
N HIS A 82 -6.36 -2.27 -0.36
CA HIS A 82 -6.09 -2.73 1.00
C HIS A 82 -4.60 -2.99 1.23
N ALA A 83 -3.92 -3.65 0.28
CA ALA A 83 -2.49 -3.89 0.35
C ALA A 83 -1.69 -2.58 0.43
N PHE A 84 -2.08 -1.57 -0.35
CA PHE A 84 -1.47 -0.24 -0.32
C PHE A 84 -1.65 0.44 1.04
N PHE A 85 -2.88 0.57 1.53
CA PHE A 85 -3.13 1.26 2.79
C PHE A 85 -2.54 0.54 3.99
N THR A 86 -2.48 -0.79 3.98
CA THR A 86 -1.80 -1.57 5.03
C THR A 86 -0.33 -1.17 5.13
N ARG A 87 0.40 -1.18 4.01
CA ARG A 87 1.81 -0.82 3.96
C ARG A 87 2.06 0.65 4.28
N PHE A 88 1.18 1.51 3.78
CA PHE A 88 1.27 2.94 4.06
C PHE A 88 1.11 3.25 5.55
N VAL A 89 0.09 2.68 6.21
CA VAL A 89 -0.14 2.85 7.65
C VAL A 89 0.99 2.23 8.46
N GLU A 90 1.45 1.04 8.10
CA GLU A 90 2.59 0.40 8.75
C GLU A 90 3.85 1.29 8.68
N ARG A 91 4.20 1.80 7.49
CA ARG A 91 5.34 2.70 7.30
C ARG A 91 5.20 3.99 8.10
N TYR A 92 4.02 4.60 8.04
CA TYR A 92 3.73 5.82 8.79
C TYR A 92 3.91 5.61 10.30
N LEU A 93 3.33 4.55 10.84
CA LEU A 93 3.45 4.25 12.26
C LEU A 93 4.89 3.87 12.65
N THR A 94 5.58 3.05 11.86
CA THR A 94 6.98 2.68 12.09
C THR A 94 7.89 3.91 12.08
N TYR A 95 7.71 4.82 11.12
CA TYR A 95 8.51 6.06 11.04
C TYR A 95 8.36 6.92 12.30
N HIS A 96 7.15 7.13 12.78
CA HIS A 96 6.91 7.94 13.97
C HIS A 96 7.29 7.22 15.27
N LEU A 97 7.13 5.90 15.34
CA LEU A 97 7.41 5.12 16.53
C LEU A 97 8.91 4.74 16.65
N SER A 98 9.61 4.51 15.53
CA SER A 98 11.00 4.03 15.57
C SER A 98 11.94 4.99 16.30
N ARG A 99 11.70 6.29 16.22
CA ARG A 99 12.48 7.31 16.92
C ARG A 99 12.33 7.21 18.44
N GLU A 100 11.13 6.86 18.91
CA GLU A 100 10.84 6.70 20.33
C GLU A 100 11.24 5.29 20.82
N LEU A 101 10.93 4.26 20.01
CA LEU A 101 11.09 2.86 20.41
C LEU A 101 12.56 2.44 20.58
N SER A 102 13.46 2.97 19.75
CA SER A 102 14.90 2.65 19.84
C SER A 102 15.51 3.07 21.19
N GLN A 103 14.94 4.09 21.85
CA GLN A 103 15.38 4.56 23.17
C GLN A 103 14.81 3.73 24.32
N HIS A 104 13.92 2.78 24.04
CA HIS A 104 13.20 1.99 25.03
C HIS A 104 13.51 0.49 24.96
N VAL A 105 14.67 0.10 24.39
CA VAL A 105 15.15 -1.28 24.34
C VAL A 105 16.32 -1.44 25.33
N GLY A 106 16.23 -2.40 26.24
CA GLY A 106 17.27 -2.73 27.22
C GLY A 106 16.72 -3.08 28.59
N GLN A 107 17.61 -3.39 29.54
CA GLN A 107 17.22 -3.71 30.92
C GLN A 107 16.44 -2.53 31.55
N ASN A 108 15.28 -2.84 32.13
CA ASN A 108 14.33 -1.89 32.71
C ASN A 108 13.69 -0.90 31.71
N GLN A 109 13.81 -1.15 30.40
CA GLN A 109 13.12 -0.41 29.37
C GLN A 109 11.81 -1.10 28.95
N ARG A 110 11.01 -0.43 28.11
CA ARG A 110 9.72 -0.96 27.63
C ARG A 110 9.85 -2.30 26.89
N PHE A 111 10.99 -2.50 26.21
CA PHE A 111 11.36 -3.76 25.56
C PHE A 111 12.62 -4.30 26.21
N ALA A 112 12.52 -5.49 26.80
CA ALA A 112 13.66 -6.11 27.49
C ALA A 112 14.81 -6.40 26.54
N ASP A 113 14.51 -6.72 25.29
CA ASP A 113 15.48 -7.09 24.25
C ASP A 113 14.93 -6.82 22.84
N SER A 114 15.74 -7.15 21.83
CA SER A 114 15.39 -7.03 20.43
C SER A 114 14.28 -7.98 19.98
N ILE A 115 14.07 -9.10 20.69
CA ILE A 115 13.00 -10.07 20.37
C ILE A 115 11.65 -9.43 20.71
N ALA A 116 11.51 -8.87 21.91
CA ALA A 116 10.31 -8.16 22.34
C ALA A 116 9.99 -6.95 21.42
N HIS A 117 11.02 -6.26 20.95
CA HIS A 117 10.88 -5.18 19.98
C HIS A 117 10.36 -5.69 18.63
N ASN A 118 10.89 -6.80 18.11
CA ASN A 118 10.43 -7.40 16.86
C ASN A 118 9.01 -7.92 16.96
N GLU A 119 8.63 -8.56 18.06
CA GLU A 119 7.24 -8.96 18.33
C GLU A 119 6.28 -7.77 18.32
N PHE A 120 6.70 -6.64 18.86
CA PHE A 120 5.90 -5.41 18.80
C PHE A 120 5.70 -4.94 17.35
N LEU A 121 6.76 -4.94 16.52
CA LEU A 121 6.65 -4.58 15.11
C LEU A 121 5.72 -5.53 14.33
N ASP A 122 5.75 -6.83 14.61
CA ASP A 122 4.84 -7.79 14.00
C ASP A 122 3.37 -7.56 14.41
N ARG A 123 3.13 -7.24 15.67
CA ARG A 123 1.79 -6.84 16.16
C ARG A 123 1.33 -5.53 15.51
N LEU A 124 2.24 -4.56 15.32
CA LEU A 124 1.95 -3.31 14.64
C LEU A 124 1.54 -3.56 13.17
N ARG A 125 2.25 -4.45 12.49
CA ARG A 125 1.92 -4.88 11.11
C ARG A 125 0.54 -5.53 11.04
N GLN A 126 0.27 -6.45 11.95
CA GLN A 126 -1.03 -7.10 12.05
C GLN A 126 -2.16 -6.09 12.35
N HIS A 127 -1.94 -5.17 13.28
CA HIS A 127 -2.88 -4.11 13.60
C HIS A 127 -3.15 -3.20 12.39
N SER A 128 -2.10 -2.80 11.67
CA SER A 128 -2.22 -2.00 10.45
C SER A 128 -3.09 -2.69 9.41
N SER A 129 -2.91 -3.99 9.18
CA SER A 129 -3.76 -4.77 8.28
C SER A 129 -5.22 -4.83 8.74
N GLN A 130 -5.45 -4.96 10.03
CA GLN A 130 -6.81 -5.02 10.60
C GLN A 130 -7.55 -3.69 10.50
N VAL A 131 -6.90 -2.56 10.81
CA VAL A 131 -7.56 -1.24 10.76
C VAL A 131 -7.80 -0.78 9.32
N THR A 132 -6.96 -1.19 8.38
CA THR A 132 -7.11 -0.84 6.97
C THR A 132 -8.12 -1.75 6.24
N SER A 133 -8.55 -2.87 6.85
CA SER A 133 -9.55 -3.77 6.25
C SER A 133 -10.87 -3.06 5.95
N ILE A 134 -11.21 -1.98 6.68
CA ILE A 134 -12.39 -1.14 6.43
C ILE A 134 -12.42 -0.59 4.99
N VAL A 135 -11.27 -0.38 4.36
CA VAL A 135 -11.17 0.10 2.98
C VAL A 135 -11.81 -0.86 1.99
N ARG A 136 -11.78 -2.16 2.28
CA ARG A 136 -12.36 -3.20 1.42
C ARG A 136 -13.87 -3.06 1.26
N GLU A 137 -14.55 -2.47 2.24
CA GLU A 137 -16.02 -2.36 2.26
C GLU A 137 -16.53 -1.41 1.17
N PHE A 138 -15.75 -0.39 0.81
CA PHE A 138 -16.18 0.62 -0.15
C PHE A 138 -15.31 0.76 -1.41
N ALA A 139 -14.13 0.13 -1.42
CA ALA A 139 -13.20 0.24 -2.55
C ALA A 139 -13.80 -0.26 -3.87
N SER A 140 -14.47 -1.41 -3.85
CA SER A 140 -15.12 -1.98 -5.05
C SER A 140 -16.24 -1.07 -5.58
N GLY A 141 -17.10 -0.58 -4.70
CA GLY A 141 -18.20 0.30 -5.09
C GLY A 141 -17.70 1.63 -5.66
N TRP A 142 -16.65 2.21 -5.05
CA TRP A 142 -16.04 3.42 -5.59
C TRP A 142 -15.41 3.17 -6.96
N TYR A 143 -14.67 2.07 -7.12
CA TYR A 143 -14.01 1.74 -8.38
C TYR A 143 -15.02 1.51 -9.51
N GLY A 144 -16.03 0.68 -9.26
CA GLY A 144 -17.11 0.43 -10.23
C GLY A 144 -17.80 1.73 -10.65
N LYS A 145 -18.20 2.56 -9.67
CA LYS A 145 -18.83 3.85 -9.96
C LYS A 145 -17.92 4.78 -10.76
N SER A 146 -16.67 4.95 -10.34
CA SER A 146 -15.72 5.83 -11.02
C SER A 146 -15.43 5.37 -12.46
N ARG A 147 -15.37 4.06 -12.69
CA ARG A 147 -15.12 3.50 -14.02
C ARG A 147 -16.29 3.77 -15.00
N PHE A 148 -17.54 3.72 -14.52
CA PHE A 148 -18.72 3.84 -15.38
C PHE A 148 -19.22 5.28 -15.51
N GLU A 149 -19.14 6.11 -14.46
CA GLU A 149 -19.78 7.42 -14.45
C GLU A 149 -18.82 8.57 -14.81
N THR A 150 -17.62 8.59 -14.23
CA THR A 150 -16.74 9.78 -14.28
C THR A 150 -15.37 9.53 -14.89
N GLY A 151 -14.99 8.28 -15.10
CA GLY A 151 -13.61 7.90 -15.37
C GLY A 151 -12.71 8.05 -14.14
N LEU A 152 -11.51 7.48 -14.24
CA LEU A 152 -10.49 7.59 -13.21
C LEU A 152 -9.71 8.89 -13.43
N SER A 153 -9.92 9.90 -12.59
CA SER A 153 -9.19 11.17 -12.61
C SER A 153 -8.35 11.35 -11.35
N GLU A 154 -7.33 12.22 -11.42
CA GLU A 154 -6.50 12.58 -10.26
C GLU A 154 -7.38 13.10 -9.11
N GLU A 155 -8.38 13.92 -9.40
CA GLU A 155 -9.28 14.47 -8.39
C GLU A 155 -10.14 13.40 -7.74
N SER A 156 -10.71 12.47 -8.51
CA SER A 156 -11.51 11.37 -7.96
C SER A 156 -10.65 10.43 -7.10
N ALA A 157 -9.41 10.14 -7.53
CA ALA A 157 -8.46 9.34 -6.76
C ALA A 157 -8.06 10.03 -5.45
N ARG A 158 -7.83 11.35 -5.47
CA ARG A 158 -7.52 12.14 -4.26
C ARG A 158 -8.67 12.13 -3.25
N ARG A 159 -9.91 12.31 -3.72
CA ARG A 159 -11.10 12.23 -2.86
C ARG A 159 -11.24 10.85 -2.24
N PHE A 160 -11.02 9.79 -3.02
CA PHE A 160 -11.05 8.43 -2.53
C PHE A 160 -9.97 8.19 -1.46
N ALA A 161 -8.72 8.58 -1.71
CA ALA A 161 -7.64 8.44 -0.75
C ALA A 161 -7.94 9.18 0.57
N SER A 162 -8.45 10.40 0.50
CA SER A 162 -8.85 11.19 1.68
C SER A 162 -9.97 10.51 2.47
N TYR A 163 -10.94 9.93 1.76
CA TYR A 163 -12.01 9.15 2.39
C TYR A 163 -11.47 7.91 3.09
N CYS A 164 -10.58 7.15 2.43
CA CYS A 164 -9.91 5.99 3.02
C CYS A 164 -9.19 6.35 4.32
N ILE A 165 -8.37 7.40 4.30
CA ILE A 165 -7.62 7.87 5.48
C ILE A 165 -8.56 8.25 6.62
N THR A 166 -9.67 8.94 6.31
CA THR A 166 -10.68 9.30 7.31
C THR A 166 -11.30 8.07 7.95
N LYS A 167 -11.66 7.06 7.15
CA LYS A 167 -12.24 5.80 7.66
C LYS A 167 -11.24 5.00 8.49
N ILE A 168 -9.99 4.90 8.05
CA ILE A 168 -8.91 4.23 8.80
C ILE A 168 -8.70 4.93 10.15
N ARG A 169 -8.63 6.27 10.19
CA ARG A 169 -8.52 7.03 11.45
C ARG A 169 -9.67 6.76 12.40
N SER A 170 -10.89 6.70 11.89
CA SER A 170 -12.07 6.37 12.68
C SER A 170 -12.00 4.95 13.24
N GLU A 171 -11.53 3.99 12.45
CA GLU A 171 -11.37 2.61 12.87
C GLU A 171 -10.29 2.46 13.96
N VAL A 172 -9.16 3.16 13.83
CA VAL A 172 -8.11 3.21 14.86
C VAL A 172 -8.68 3.73 16.19
N ARG A 173 -9.42 4.86 16.16
CA ARG A 173 -10.03 5.42 17.37
C ARG A 173 -11.05 4.48 18.00
N ARG A 174 -11.89 3.85 17.20
CA ARG A 174 -12.89 2.87 17.67
C ARG A 174 -12.26 1.69 18.38
N ARG A 175 -11.13 1.20 17.87
CA ARG A 175 -10.40 0.07 18.47
C ARG A 175 -9.63 0.45 19.72
N ALA A 176 -9.15 1.67 19.82
CA ALA A 176 -8.48 2.18 21.03
C ALA A 176 -9.43 2.37 22.23
N GLN A 177 -10.75 2.39 22.01
CA GLN A 177 -11.76 2.54 23.05
C GLN A 177 -12.33 1.19 23.55
N ARG A 178 -11.86 0.07 23.00
CA ARG A 178 -12.22 -1.29 23.40
C ARG A 178 -11.17 -1.94 24.29
#